data_6b25bff905af39dcec7478df60165c8a
#
_entry.id   6b25bff905af39dcec7478df60165c8a
#
_cell.length_a   1.000
_cell.length_b   1.000
_cell.length_c   1.000
_cell.angle_alpha   90.00
_cell.angle_beta   90.00
_cell.angle_gamma   90.00
#
_symmetry.space_group_name_H-M   'P 1'
#
loop_
_entity.id
_entity.type
_entity.pdbx_description
1 polymer ?
#
loop_
_entity_poly.entity_id
_entity_poly.type
_entity_poly.pdbx_seq_one_letter_code
_entity_poly.pdbx_strand_id
1 'polypeptide(L)'
;MRKSEREVKNASEMFAALLRCGFMTLAISRRGAAPYLVPLNFGAEMEGGRLVLYFHCAREGAKLDLLRRDPAVSFSAANMLRTFNKGVAPCGYTTDYESVCGSGRAAVLSGEAERLRGLQALMAHYTGQAFAGETFDARALSLTEVVRIDVEEWTCKRLVRP
;
A
#
# COMPACT_ATOMS: atom_id res chain seq x y z
N MET A 1 -4.91 10.93 17.08
CA MET A 1 -5.42 11.32 15.73
C MET A 1 -6.41 12.47 15.87
N ARG A 2 -6.37 13.51 14.99
CA ARG A 2 -7.42 14.53 14.94
C ARG A 2 -8.66 13.94 14.27
N LYS A 3 -9.87 14.17 14.78
CA LYS A 3 -11.14 13.55 14.37
C LYS A 3 -11.16 12.05 14.61
N SER A 4 -11.08 11.67 15.87
CA SER A 4 -11.10 10.28 16.35
C SER A 4 -12.40 9.52 16.00
N GLU A 5 -13.50 10.25 15.78
CA GLU A 5 -14.78 9.69 15.34
C GLU A 5 -14.75 9.03 13.95
N ARG A 6 -13.68 9.26 13.19
CA ARG A 6 -13.45 8.66 11.85
C ARG A 6 -12.44 7.52 11.87
N GLU A 7 -11.88 7.25 13.03
CA GLU A 7 -10.88 6.20 13.18
C GLU A 7 -11.53 4.81 13.08
N VAL A 8 -11.00 3.98 12.18
CA VAL A 8 -11.32 2.57 12.12
C VAL A 8 -10.30 1.83 12.98
N LYS A 9 -10.78 1.12 14.03
CA LYS A 9 -9.91 0.43 15.01
C LYS A 9 -9.84 -1.08 14.80
N ASN A 10 -10.83 -1.66 14.14
CA ASN A 10 -10.85 -3.08 13.87
C ASN A 10 -9.86 -3.42 12.74
N ALA A 11 -8.89 -4.29 13.01
CA ALA A 11 -7.83 -4.62 12.07
C ALA A 11 -8.36 -5.23 10.76
N SER A 12 -9.40 -6.06 10.81
CA SER A 12 -9.99 -6.64 9.60
C SER A 12 -10.69 -5.58 8.74
N GLU A 13 -11.36 -4.62 9.37
CA GLU A 13 -11.98 -3.50 8.64
C GLU A 13 -10.93 -2.54 8.05
N MET A 14 -9.84 -2.28 8.78
CA MET A 14 -8.71 -1.49 8.29
C MET A 14 -8.08 -2.16 7.07
N PHE A 15 -7.86 -3.48 7.14
CA PHE A 15 -7.30 -4.27 6.03
C PHE A 15 -8.24 -4.27 4.81
N ALA A 16 -9.53 -4.45 5.02
CA ALA A 16 -10.53 -4.37 3.96
C ALA A 16 -10.58 -2.97 3.31
N ALA A 17 -10.42 -1.89 4.08
CA ALA A 17 -10.32 -0.53 3.54
C ALA A 17 -9.04 -0.35 2.68
N LEU A 18 -7.92 -0.90 3.11
CA LEU A 18 -6.67 -0.88 2.35
C LEU A 18 -6.82 -1.61 1.01
N LEU A 19 -7.43 -2.79 0.99
CA LEU A 19 -7.65 -3.58 -0.22
C LEU A 19 -8.61 -2.92 -1.23
N ARG A 20 -9.40 -1.94 -0.81
CA ARG A 20 -10.22 -1.14 -1.74
C ARG A 20 -9.46 0.03 -2.39
N CYS A 21 -8.25 0.33 -1.94
CA CYS A 21 -7.41 1.37 -2.51
C CYS A 21 -6.68 0.84 -3.74
N GLY A 22 -6.80 1.51 -4.89
CA GLY A 22 -6.17 1.08 -6.15
C GLY A 22 -4.66 1.34 -6.20
N PHE A 23 -4.14 2.28 -5.40
CA PHE A 23 -2.72 2.65 -5.34
C PHE A 23 -2.32 3.00 -3.92
N MET A 24 -1.05 2.78 -3.61
CA MET A 24 -0.40 3.44 -2.49
C MET A 24 0.65 4.44 -3.00
N THR A 25 0.83 5.54 -2.28
CA THR A 25 1.97 6.43 -2.42
C THR A 25 3.00 6.06 -1.37
N LEU A 26 4.18 5.66 -1.81
CA LEU A 26 5.33 5.36 -0.95
C LEU A 26 6.21 6.60 -0.82
N ALA A 27 6.58 6.95 0.41
CA ALA A 27 7.54 7.98 0.75
C ALA A 27 8.83 7.32 1.23
N ILE A 28 9.95 7.63 0.55
CA ILE A 28 11.28 7.10 0.86
C ILE A 28 12.18 8.27 1.27
N SER A 29 12.93 8.11 2.35
CA SER A 29 13.82 9.12 2.88
C SER A 29 14.93 9.50 1.87
N ARG A 30 15.26 10.80 1.84
CA ARG A 30 16.39 11.34 1.10
C ARG A 30 17.15 12.30 2.00
N ARG A 31 18.40 11.96 2.31
CA ARG A 31 19.24 12.85 3.14
C ARG A 31 19.39 14.22 2.49
N GLY A 32 19.06 15.27 3.22
CA GLY A 32 19.24 16.66 2.80
C GLY A 32 18.34 17.13 1.64
N ALA A 33 17.30 16.36 1.30
CA ALA A 33 16.36 16.71 0.24
C ALA A 33 14.93 16.29 0.62
N ALA A 34 13.95 16.76 -0.15
CA ALA A 34 12.57 16.32 0.01
C ALA A 34 12.45 14.79 -0.17
N PRO A 35 11.56 14.11 0.59
CA PRO A 35 11.32 12.68 0.42
C PRO A 35 10.98 12.33 -1.02
N TYR A 36 11.44 11.16 -1.46
CA TYR A 36 11.05 10.62 -2.76
C TYR A 36 9.67 10.00 -2.65
N LEU A 37 8.72 10.52 -3.40
CA LEU A 37 7.34 10.01 -3.44
C LEU A 37 7.11 9.26 -4.74
N VAL A 38 6.50 8.08 -4.65
CA VAL A 38 6.15 7.31 -5.83
C VAL A 38 4.81 6.58 -5.64
N PRO A 39 3.85 6.73 -6.57
CA PRO A 39 2.65 5.91 -6.60
C PRO A 39 3.00 4.50 -7.10
N LEU A 40 2.45 3.49 -6.44
CA LEU A 40 2.74 2.08 -6.71
C LEU A 40 1.48 1.24 -6.61
N ASN A 41 1.41 0.23 -7.48
CA ASN A 41 0.55 -0.92 -7.24
C ASN A 41 1.14 -1.74 -6.09
N PHE A 42 0.29 -2.34 -5.28
CA PHE A 42 0.72 -3.08 -4.10
C PHE A 42 -0.13 -4.34 -3.86
N GLY A 43 0.48 -5.32 -3.23
CA GLY A 43 -0.21 -6.44 -2.60
C GLY A 43 -0.16 -6.28 -1.08
N ALA A 44 -1.11 -6.86 -0.37
CA ALA A 44 -1.17 -6.81 1.08
C ALA A 44 -1.57 -8.15 1.67
N GLU A 45 -0.95 -8.49 2.79
CA GLU A 45 -1.26 -9.68 3.57
C GLU A 45 -1.21 -9.38 5.08
N MET A 46 -1.92 -10.19 5.86
CA MET A 46 -1.79 -10.20 7.32
C MET A 46 -0.98 -11.42 7.75
N GLU A 47 0.23 -11.22 8.24
CA GLU A 47 1.11 -12.28 8.76
C GLU A 47 1.21 -12.20 10.28
N GLY A 48 0.69 -13.19 11.00
CA GLY A 48 0.74 -13.20 12.46
C GLY A 48 0.13 -11.96 13.12
N GLY A 49 -0.88 -11.37 12.50
CA GLY A 49 -1.52 -10.14 12.98
C GLY A 49 -0.82 -8.84 12.57
N ARG A 50 0.26 -8.91 11.79
CA ARG A 50 0.99 -7.74 11.26
C ARG A 50 0.67 -7.53 9.80
N LEU A 51 0.53 -6.28 9.40
CA LEU A 51 0.35 -5.93 7.99
C LEU A 51 1.71 -6.01 7.26
N VAL A 52 1.70 -6.71 6.14
CA VAL A 52 2.81 -6.78 5.19
C VAL A 52 2.33 -6.25 3.85
N LEU A 53 3.12 -5.38 3.23
CA LEU A 53 2.86 -4.87 1.89
C LEU A 53 3.94 -5.36 0.94
N TYR A 54 3.56 -5.54 -0.32
CA TYR A 54 4.48 -5.91 -1.40
C TYR A 54 4.29 -4.96 -2.57
N PHE A 55 5.38 -4.65 -3.25
CA PHE A 55 5.33 -4.04 -4.57
C PHE A 55 6.44 -4.61 -5.45
N HIS A 56 6.28 -4.48 -6.75
CA HIS A 56 7.30 -4.88 -7.71
C HIS A 56 7.88 -3.67 -8.45
N CYS A 57 9.10 -3.81 -8.95
CA CYS A 57 9.74 -2.78 -9.76
C CYS A 57 10.83 -3.38 -10.67
N ALA A 58 11.38 -2.56 -11.56
CA ALA A 58 12.57 -2.91 -12.30
C ALA A 58 13.76 -3.13 -11.35
N ARG A 59 14.77 -3.87 -11.82
CA ARG A 59 15.97 -4.25 -11.05
C ARG A 59 16.90 -3.08 -10.69
N GLU A 60 16.69 -1.94 -11.31
CA GLU A 60 17.51 -0.73 -11.15
C GLU A 60 16.62 0.51 -10.99
N GLY A 61 17.17 1.55 -10.39
CA GLY A 61 16.55 2.86 -10.28
C GLY A 61 16.60 3.48 -8.89
N ALA A 62 16.38 4.79 -8.85
CA ALA A 62 16.52 5.62 -7.65
C ALA A 62 15.79 5.07 -6.42
N LYS A 63 14.63 4.46 -6.61
CA LYS A 63 13.83 3.84 -5.54
C LYS A 63 14.62 2.75 -4.80
N LEU A 64 15.20 1.80 -5.53
CA LEU A 64 15.98 0.71 -4.95
C LEU A 64 17.26 1.22 -4.27
N ASP A 65 17.93 2.21 -4.88
CA ASP A 65 19.14 2.80 -4.30
C ASP A 65 18.85 3.52 -2.99
N LEU A 66 17.72 4.20 -2.90
CA LEU A 66 17.28 4.86 -1.68
C LEU A 66 16.92 3.84 -0.59
N LEU A 67 16.17 2.79 -0.92
CA LEU A 67 15.78 1.74 0.02
C LEU A 67 16.96 0.94 0.56
N ARG A 68 17.99 0.71 -0.26
CA ARG A 68 19.24 0.07 0.19
C ARG A 68 20.03 0.92 1.19
N ARG A 69 19.93 2.26 1.09
CA ARG A 69 20.58 3.21 1.99
C ARG A 69 19.80 3.42 3.29
N ASP A 70 18.49 3.51 3.18
CA ASP A 70 17.61 3.70 4.32
C ASP A 70 16.28 2.96 4.04
N PRO A 71 16.04 1.83 4.73
CA PRO A 71 14.84 1.04 4.53
C PRO A 71 13.59 1.62 5.18
N ALA A 72 13.69 2.70 5.97
CA ALA A 72 12.53 3.32 6.59
C ALA A 72 11.64 3.99 5.54
N VAL A 73 10.36 3.65 5.56
CA VAL A 73 9.39 4.15 4.61
C VAL A 73 8.09 4.55 5.30
N SER A 74 7.36 5.46 4.66
CA SER A 74 5.96 5.72 5.00
C SER A 74 5.09 5.51 3.78
N PHE A 75 3.83 5.16 3.98
CA PHE A 75 2.89 4.99 2.89
C PHE A 75 1.55 5.64 3.19
N SER A 76 0.83 5.96 2.12
CA SER A 76 -0.55 6.41 2.14
C SER A 76 -1.31 5.79 0.99
N ALA A 77 -2.49 5.26 1.29
CA ALA A 77 -3.45 4.79 0.30
C ALA A 77 -4.82 5.40 0.62
N ALA A 78 -5.54 5.83 -0.40
CA ALA A 78 -6.85 6.44 -0.20
C ALA A 78 -7.81 6.05 -1.32
N ASN A 79 -9.08 5.95 -0.96
CA ASN A 79 -10.16 5.69 -1.87
C ASN A 79 -11.27 6.73 -1.65
N MET A 80 -11.62 7.46 -2.69
CA MET A 80 -12.77 8.35 -2.72
C MET A 80 -13.99 7.54 -3.13
N LEU A 81 -14.97 7.43 -2.24
CA LEU A 81 -16.18 6.63 -2.48
C LEU A 81 -17.23 7.41 -3.26
N ARG A 82 -17.55 8.62 -2.81
CA ARG A 82 -18.49 9.52 -3.50
C ARG A 82 -18.31 10.96 -3.03
N THR A 83 -18.68 11.91 -3.88
CA THR A 83 -18.82 13.31 -3.53
C THR A 83 -20.30 13.72 -3.73
N PHE A 84 -20.86 14.44 -2.77
CA PHE A 84 -22.23 14.90 -2.84
C PHE A 84 -22.41 16.25 -2.12
N ASN A 85 -23.50 16.94 -2.42
CA ASN A 85 -23.83 18.21 -1.79
C ASN A 85 -24.94 18.00 -0.74
N LYS A 86 -24.73 18.54 0.45
CA LYS A 86 -25.71 18.53 1.56
C LYS A 86 -26.70 19.70 1.54
N GLY A 87 -26.54 20.63 0.61
CA GLY A 87 -27.35 21.83 0.51
C GLY A 87 -27.08 22.57 -0.79
N VAL A 88 -27.62 23.78 -0.92
CA VAL A 88 -27.52 24.60 -2.14
C VAL A 88 -26.16 25.28 -2.30
N ALA A 89 -25.50 25.59 -1.19
CA ALA A 89 -24.24 26.32 -1.21
C ALA A 89 -23.02 25.42 -1.56
N PRO A 90 -21.97 25.96 -2.22
CA PRO A 90 -20.74 25.20 -2.52
C PRO A 90 -20.06 24.61 -1.29
N CYS A 91 -20.15 25.23 -0.13
CA CYS A 91 -19.62 24.70 1.15
C CYS A 91 -20.37 23.45 1.65
N GLY A 92 -21.51 23.10 1.06
CA GLY A 92 -22.26 21.88 1.31
C GLY A 92 -21.65 20.63 0.69
N TYR A 93 -20.72 20.76 -0.28
CA TYR A 93 -20.03 19.61 -0.85
C TYR A 93 -19.17 18.89 0.17
N THR A 94 -19.22 17.59 0.12
CA THR A 94 -18.48 16.70 1.01
C THR A 94 -18.17 15.39 0.31
N THR A 95 -17.14 14.69 0.80
CA THR A 95 -16.67 13.44 0.21
C THR A 95 -16.70 12.34 1.27
N ASP A 96 -17.26 11.21 0.91
CA ASP A 96 -17.08 9.97 1.64
C ASP A 96 -15.80 9.31 1.13
N TYR A 97 -14.99 8.81 2.06
CA TYR A 97 -13.66 8.31 1.75
C TYR A 97 -13.19 7.27 2.77
N GLU A 98 -12.21 6.51 2.36
CA GLU A 98 -11.36 5.69 3.21
C GLU A 98 -9.90 6.07 2.96
N SER A 99 -9.08 6.05 4.00
CA SER A 99 -7.65 6.28 3.87
C SER A 99 -6.87 5.48 4.90
N VAL A 100 -5.76 4.91 4.47
CA VAL A 100 -4.82 4.17 5.29
C VAL A 100 -3.45 4.82 5.16
N CYS A 101 -2.83 5.11 6.30
CA CYS A 101 -1.47 5.62 6.35
C CYS A 101 -0.66 4.77 7.34
N GLY A 102 0.60 4.61 7.07
CA GLY A 102 1.48 3.86 7.96
C GLY A 102 2.95 4.07 7.65
N SER A 103 3.76 3.44 8.47
CA SER A 103 5.23 3.39 8.33
C SER A 103 5.74 1.98 8.59
N GLY A 104 6.94 1.72 8.13
CA GLY A 104 7.57 0.42 8.29
C GLY A 104 8.95 0.37 7.62
N ARG A 105 9.43 -0.85 7.43
CA ARG A 105 10.74 -1.11 6.84
C ARG A 105 10.61 -1.93 5.57
N ALA A 106 11.24 -1.43 4.51
CA ALA A 106 11.25 -2.08 3.20
C ALA A 106 12.50 -2.96 3.03
N ALA A 107 12.34 -4.13 2.43
CA ALA A 107 13.42 -5.03 2.05
C ALA A 107 13.23 -5.55 0.63
N VAL A 108 14.28 -5.52 -0.17
CA VAL A 108 14.30 -6.19 -1.49
C VAL A 108 14.45 -7.69 -1.26
N LEU A 109 13.52 -8.47 -1.76
CA LEU A 109 13.49 -9.91 -1.55
C LEU A 109 14.48 -10.63 -2.48
N SER A 110 15.31 -11.50 -1.92
CA SER A 110 16.26 -12.33 -2.68
C SER A 110 15.75 -13.76 -2.91
N GLY A 111 14.93 -14.28 -1.98
CA GLY A 111 14.38 -15.63 -2.07
C GLY A 111 13.29 -15.74 -3.13
N GLU A 112 13.38 -16.77 -3.99
CA GLU A 112 12.40 -16.97 -5.06
C GLU A 112 10.98 -17.20 -4.53
N ALA A 113 10.84 -18.03 -3.50
CA ALA A 113 9.54 -18.31 -2.89
C ALA A 113 8.88 -17.07 -2.29
N GLU A 114 9.66 -16.18 -1.62
CA GLU A 114 9.15 -14.93 -1.05
C GLU A 114 8.78 -13.93 -2.14
N ARG A 115 9.58 -13.82 -3.20
CA ARG A 115 9.28 -12.98 -4.36
C ARG A 115 7.99 -13.40 -5.03
N LEU A 116 7.82 -14.71 -5.24
CA LEU A 116 6.62 -15.29 -5.82
C LEU A 116 5.39 -14.98 -4.95
N ARG A 117 5.49 -15.16 -3.63
CA ARG A 117 4.42 -14.82 -2.69
C ARG A 117 4.02 -13.34 -2.80
N GLY A 118 4.99 -12.44 -2.86
CA GLY A 118 4.72 -11.01 -3.02
C GLY A 118 3.98 -10.68 -4.33
N LEU A 119 4.34 -11.35 -5.43
CA LEU A 119 3.64 -11.20 -6.72
C LEU A 119 2.24 -11.81 -6.69
N GLN A 120 2.05 -12.93 -6.00
CA GLN A 120 0.74 -13.54 -5.79
C GLN A 120 -0.18 -12.60 -5.00
N ALA A 121 0.33 -11.97 -3.93
CA ALA A 121 -0.40 -10.98 -3.16
C ALA A 121 -0.82 -9.75 -4.01
N LEU A 122 0.07 -9.29 -4.90
CA LEU A 122 -0.24 -8.24 -5.87
C LEU A 122 -1.37 -8.66 -6.82
N MET A 123 -1.27 -9.84 -7.41
CA MET A 123 -2.28 -10.33 -8.34
C MET A 123 -3.63 -10.54 -7.65
N ALA A 124 -3.63 -11.09 -6.46
CA ALA A 124 -4.85 -11.28 -5.67
C ALA A 124 -5.56 -9.94 -5.39
N HIS A 125 -4.80 -8.89 -5.07
CA HIS A 125 -5.36 -7.55 -4.82
C HIS A 125 -6.11 -7.01 -6.04
N TYR A 126 -5.53 -7.09 -7.25
CA TYR A 126 -6.10 -6.45 -8.44
C TYR A 126 -7.09 -7.32 -9.22
N THR A 127 -7.00 -8.63 -9.10
CA THR A 127 -7.84 -9.54 -9.88
C THR A 127 -8.87 -10.29 -9.04
N GLY A 128 -8.69 -10.30 -7.72
CA GLY A 128 -9.49 -11.13 -6.82
C GLY A 128 -9.23 -12.64 -6.98
N GLN A 129 -8.18 -13.04 -7.72
CA GLN A 129 -7.87 -14.43 -8.03
C GLN A 129 -6.55 -14.86 -7.40
N ALA A 130 -6.46 -16.10 -6.96
CA ALA A 130 -5.22 -16.73 -6.56
C ALA A 130 -4.55 -17.37 -7.79
N PHE A 131 -3.23 -17.16 -7.92
CA PHE A 131 -2.43 -17.74 -8.99
C PHE A 131 -1.41 -18.71 -8.41
N ALA A 132 -1.30 -19.91 -9.00
CA ALA A 132 -0.26 -20.85 -8.67
C ALA A 132 1.12 -20.35 -9.16
N GLY A 133 2.19 -20.75 -8.48
CA GLY A 133 3.55 -20.27 -8.78
C GLY A 133 4.00 -20.54 -10.21
N GLU A 134 3.69 -21.71 -10.74
CA GLU A 134 4.04 -22.13 -12.10
C GLU A 134 3.38 -21.31 -13.21
N THR A 135 2.38 -20.49 -12.90
CA THR A 135 1.74 -19.59 -13.90
C THR A 135 2.54 -18.32 -14.16
N PHE A 136 3.54 -18.02 -13.35
CA PHE A 136 4.39 -16.85 -13.54
C PHE A 136 5.53 -17.15 -14.50
N ASP A 137 5.66 -16.34 -15.55
CA ASP A 137 6.73 -16.47 -16.54
C ASP A 137 8.11 -16.25 -15.91
N ALA A 138 8.99 -17.25 -16.03
CA ALA A 138 10.32 -17.22 -15.40
C ALA A 138 11.19 -16.05 -15.89
N ARG A 139 11.06 -15.64 -17.18
CA ARG A 139 11.79 -14.52 -17.75
C ARG A 139 11.29 -13.20 -17.14
N ALA A 140 9.98 -13.03 -17.01
CA ALA A 140 9.40 -11.84 -16.36
C ALA A 140 9.85 -11.75 -14.90
N LEU A 141 9.85 -12.87 -14.17
CA LEU A 141 10.37 -12.95 -12.80
C LEU A 141 11.84 -12.55 -12.70
N SER A 142 12.67 -12.96 -13.66
CA SER A 142 14.11 -12.64 -13.67
C SER A 142 14.40 -11.15 -13.88
N LEU A 143 13.48 -10.39 -14.47
CA LEU A 143 13.61 -8.96 -14.75
C LEU A 143 12.95 -8.06 -13.70
N THR A 144 12.32 -8.64 -12.70
CA THR A 144 11.49 -7.93 -11.72
C THR A 144 12.05 -8.07 -10.32
N GLU A 145 12.23 -6.98 -9.60
CA GLU A 145 12.46 -7.01 -8.17
C GLU A 145 11.13 -6.94 -7.42
N VAL A 146 11.06 -7.63 -6.30
CA VAL A 146 9.94 -7.57 -5.37
C VAL A 146 10.45 -7.01 -4.04
N VAL A 147 9.73 -6.03 -3.54
CA VAL A 147 10.02 -5.38 -2.26
C VAL A 147 8.90 -5.69 -1.29
N ARG A 148 9.28 -6.16 -0.11
CA ARG A 148 8.41 -6.34 1.05
C ARG A 148 8.52 -5.13 1.96
N ILE A 149 7.42 -4.71 2.56
CA ILE A 149 7.37 -3.71 3.63
C ILE A 149 6.76 -4.37 4.85
N ASP A 150 7.55 -4.53 5.90
CA ASP A 150 7.04 -4.91 7.21
C ASP A 150 6.51 -3.66 7.89
N VAL A 151 5.18 -3.59 8.02
CA VAL A 151 4.51 -2.42 8.58
C VAL A 151 4.60 -2.44 10.11
N GLU A 152 5.16 -1.36 10.68
CA GLU A 152 5.32 -1.19 12.13
C GLU A 152 4.14 -0.47 12.75
N GLU A 153 3.63 0.55 12.05
CA GLU A 153 2.48 1.34 12.49
C GLU A 153 1.56 1.65 11.31
N TRP A 154 0.26 1.56 11.52
CA TRP A 154 -0.71 2.00 10.55
C TRP A 154 -2.02 2.45 11.17
N THR A 155 -2.70 3.34 10.49
CA THR A 155 -3.97 3.92 10.90
C THR A 155 -4.95 3.95 9.73
N CYS A 156 -6.23 3.85 10.01
CA CYS A 156 -7.27 3.95 9.01
C CYS A 156 -8.33 4.98 9.42
N LYS A 157 -8.78 5.76 8.44
CA LYS A 157 -9.92 6.65 8.56
C LYS A 157 -10.97 6.30 7.55
N ARG A 158 -12.21 6.36 7.98
CA ARG A 158 -13.38 6.19 7.13
C ARG A 158 -14.41 7.27 7.43
N LEU A 159 -14.95 7.85 6.41
CA LEU A 159 -16.12 8.69 6.49
C LEU A 159 -17.12 8.21 5.43
N VAL A 160 -18.18 7.58 5.88
CA VAL A 160 -19.32 7.16 5.06
C VAL A 160 -20.56 7.70 5.75
N ARG A 161 -21.36 8.41 5.02
CA ARG A 161 -22.60 8.99 5.52
C ARG A 161 -23.79 8.25 4.96
N PRO A 162 -24.89 8.19 5.69
CA PRO A 162 -26.16 7.63 5.20
C PRO A 162 -26.69 8.34 3.95
#